data_02ebb58ee9ba5a6a2e344233b406784e
#
_entry.id   02ebb58ee9ba5a6a2e344233b406784e
#
_cell.length_a   1.000
_cell.length_b   1.000
_cell.length_c   1.000
_cell.angle_alpha   90.00
_cell.angle_beta   90.00
_cell.angle_gamma   90.00
#
_symmetry.space_group_name_H-M   'P 1'
#
loop_
_entity.id
_entity.type
_entity.pdbx_description
1 polymer ?
#
loop_
_entity_poly.entity_id
_entity_poly.type
_entity_poly.pdbx_seq_one_letter_code
_entity_poly.pdbx_strand_id
1 'polypeptide(L)'
;ITGVTSSDEALELLDTKQFDVVILMVGIDRQSPIILSKKIKQKRPNLLVYMLLNQKSHIQYFEELVPTVKSIDKVFIWNGDAQIFFAIVKSIEDRANVDNDTKIGLVRIILLVEDSAQYYSKYLQILYSIVFGQVQQLLPEVEKNELDKIAKMRSRPKILLARNYEDAIYIFNKYKDFMLCVISDVEFEREGKIDKKAGIRFINYVKSHILNL
;
A
#
# COMPACT_ATOMS: atom_id res chain seq x y z
N ILE A 1 -4.16 12.76 -12.05
CA ILE A 1 -3.51 11.62 -12.73
C ILE A 1 -3.12 12.07 -14.12
N THR A 2 -1.87 11.84 -14.53
CA THR A 2 -1.37 12.12 -15.87
C THR A 2 -0.90 10.78 -16.46
N GLY A 3 -1.43 10.39 -17.61
CA GLY A 3 -1.00 9.20 -18.34
C GLY A 3 -0.08 9.59 -19.49
N VAL A 4 0.98 8.78 -19.70
CA VAL A 4 1.93 8.92 -20.81
C VAL A 4 2.23 7.56 -21.41
N THR A 5 2.63 7.54 -22.66
CA THR A 5 2.87 6.30 -23.41
C THR A 5 4.34 6.06 -23.73
N SER A 6 5.20 7.05 -23.53
CA SER A 6 6.66 6.92 -23.79
C SER A 6 7.48 7.21 -22.53
N SER A 7 8.65 6.58 -22.47
CA SER A 7 9.63 6.79 -21.41
C SER A 7 10.19 8.21 -21.40
N ASP A 8 10.39 8.79 -22.58
CA ASP A 8 10.98 10.13 -22.71
C ASP A 8 9.99 11.19 -22.24
N GLU A 9 8.72 11.11 -22.64
CA GLU A 9 7.66 11.97 -22.15
C GLU A 9 7.49 11.87 -20.62
N ALA A 10 7.59 10.65 -20.07
CA ALA A 10 7.54 10.47 -18.61
C ALA A 10 8.67 11.20 -17.89
N LEU A 11 9.90 11.15 -18.45
CA LEU A 11 11.07 11.80 -17.87
C LEU A 11 11.01 13.34 -18.01
N GLU A 12 10.48 13.86 -19.12
CA GLU A 12 10.24 15.29 -19.33
C GLU A 12 9.20 15.86 -18.35
N LEU A 13 8.12 15.11 -18.10
CA LEU A 13 7.11 15.52 -17.12
C LEU A 13 7.67 15.61 -15.70
N LEU A 14 8.64 14.78 -15.35
CA LEU A 14 9.30 14.86 -14.04
C LEU A 14 10.16 16.12 -13.86
N ASP A 15 10.54 16.80 -14.95
CA ASP A 15 11.24 18.09 -14.89
C ASP A 15 10.28 19.24 -14.58
N THR A 16 9.05 19.15 -15.07
CA THR A 16 8.10 20.25 -15.06
C THR A 16 7.03 20.12 -13.98
N LYS A 17 6.77 18.91 -13.47
CA LYS A 17 5.71 18.62 -12.49
C LYS A 17 6.24 17.83 -11.30
N GLN A 18 5.56 17.97 -10.17
CA GLN A 18 5.77 17.14 -8.99
C GLN A 18 4.75 16.01 -8.97
N PHE A 19 5.22 14.82 -8.58
CA PHE A 19 4.42 13.62 -8.44
C PHE A 19 4.78 12.91 -7.13
N ASP A 20 3.80 12.31 -6.50
CA ASP A 20 3.99 11.50 -5.28
C ASP A 20 4.33 10.04 -5.62
N VAL A 21 3.87 9.58 -6.77
CA VAL A 21 4.10 8.20 -7.24
C VAL A 21 4.10 8.14 -8.77
N VAL A 22 4.92 7.25 -9.30
CA VAL A 22 4.87 6.81 -10.69
C VAL A 22 4.45 5.34 -10.73
N ILE A 23 3.45 5.03 -11.54
CA ILE A 23 2.97 3.66 -11.76
C ILE A 23 3.41 3.25 -13.17
N LEU A 24 4.27 2.24 -13.24
CA LEU A 24 4.77 1.68 -14.50
C LEU A 24 3.99 0.41 -14.83
N MET A 25 3.24 0.46 -15.92
CA MET A 25 2.55 -0.74 -16.43
C MET A 25 3.53 -1.60 -17.21
N VAL A 26 3.54 -2.90 -16.91
CA VAL A 26 4.39 -3.86 -17.61
C VAL A 26 3.63 -4.42 -18.81
N GLY A 27 4.14 -4.14 -20.01
CA GLY A 27 3.65 -4.69 -21.27
C GLY A 27 4.36 -6.00 -21.64
N ILE A 28 4.52 -6.23 -22.93
CA ILE A 28 5.22 -7.40 -23.49
C ILE A 28 6.72 -7.34 -23.13
N ASP A 29 7.31 -6.15 -23.21
CA ASP A 29 8.70 -5.92 -22.81
C ASP A 29 8.80 -5.69 -21.30
N ARG A 30 9.48 -6.61 -20.62
CA ARG A 30 9.71 -6.58 -19.16
C ARG A 30 10.89 -5.69 -18.77
N GLN A 31 11.80 -5.38 -19.70
CA GLN A 31 13.05 -4.66 -19.39
C GLN A 31 12.86 -3.13 -19.38
N SER A 32 12.09 -2.59 -20.32
CA SER A 32 11.88 -1.15 -20.44
C SER A 32 11.33 -0.51 -19.14
N PRO A 33 10.34 -1.09 -18.43
CA PRO A 33 9.90 -0.52 -17.16
C PRO A 33 10.98 -0.54 -16.07
N ILE A 34 11.85 -1.55 -16.06
CA ILE A 34 12.98 -1.65 -15.10
C ILE A 34 14.02 -0.56 -15.40
N ILE A 35 14.36 -0.38 -16.68
CA ILE A 35 15.29 0.67 -17.10
C ILE A 35 14.72 2.05 -16.75
N LEU A 36 13.45 2.28 -17.04
CA LEU A 36 12.77 3.54 -16.72
C LEU A 36 12.73 3.78 -15.22
N SER A 37 12.44 2.77 -14.40
CA SER A 37 12.44 2.93 -12.93
C SER A 37 13.80 3.39 -12.40
N LYS A 38 14.91 2.88 -12.95
CA LYS A 38 16.27 3.31 -12.58
C LYS A 38 16.50 4.78 -12.95
N LYS A 39 16.11 5.19 -14.18
CA LYS A 39 16.23 6.59 -14.63
C LYS A 39 15.40 7.53 -13.76
N ILE A 40 14.17 7.12 -13.38
CA ILE A 40 13.32 7.90 -12.48
C ILE A 40 13.99 8.08 -11.12
N LYS A 41 14.52 7.01 -10.52
CA LYS A 41 15.19 7.07 -9.21
C LYS A 41 16.50 7.87 -9.25
N GLN A 42 17.22 7.86 -10.36
CA GLN A 42 18.40 8.73 -10.55
C GLN A 42 18.01 10.21 -10.53
N LYS A 43 16.87 10.56 -11.15
CA LYS A 43 16.38 11.94 -11.26
C LYS A 43 15.66 12.40 -9.98
N ARG A 44 14.90 11.50 -9.37
CA ARG A 44 14.06 11.74 -8.18
C ARG A 44 14.18 10.57 -7.20
N PRO A 45 15.22 10.51 -6.35
CA PRO A 45 15.49 9.35 -5.48
C PRO A 45 14.34 8.97 -4.55
N ASN A 46 13.59 9.96 -4.04
CA ASN A 46 12.51 9.76 -3.08
C ASN A 46 11.13 9.52 -3.72
N LEU A 47 11.02 9.65 -5.06
CA LEU A 47 9.76 9.42 -5.74
C LEU A 47 9.40 7.93 -5.72
N LEU A 48 8.18 7.61 -5.27
CA LEU A 48 7.72 6.23 -5.25
C LEU A 48 7.53 5.71 -6.68
N VAL A 49 8.08 4.54 -6.96
CA VAL A 49 7.94 3.85 -8.24
C VAL A 49 7.30 2.49 -8.02
N TYR A 50 6.09 2.32 -8.51
CA TYR A 50 5.35 1.09 -8.40
C TYR A 50 5.21 0.42 -9.77
N MET A 51 5.36 -0.90 -9.80
CA MET A 51 5.05 -1.71 -10.98
C MET A 51 3.61 -2.20 -10.93
N LEU A 52 2.91 -2.13 -12.04
CA LEU A 52 1.57 -2.67 -12.22
C LEU A 52 1.60 -3.81 -13.25
N LEU A 53 1.38 -5.03 -12.81
CA LEU A 53 1.40 -6.23 -13.65
C LEU A 53 -0.01 -6.60 -14.06
N ASN A 54 -0.22 -6.86 -15.32
CA ASN A 54 -1.51 -7.28 -15.89
C ASN A 54 -1.52 -8.76 -16.32
N GLN A 55 -0.38 -9.46 -16.21
CA GLN A 55 -0.25 -10.85 -16.62
C GLN A 55 0.30 -11.72 -15.48
N LYS A 56 -0.38 -12.83 -15.22
CA LYS A 56 0.04 -13.79 -14.19
C LYS A 56 1.46 -14.35 -14.43
N SER A 57 1.86 -14.52 -15.69
CA SER A 57 3.20 -14.98 -16.06
C SER A 57 4.33 -14.03 -15.65
N HIS A 58 4.01 -12.79 -15.31
CA HIS A 58 5.00 -11.81 -14.84
C HIS A 58 5.18 -11.81 -13.34
N ILE A 59 4.22 -12.37 -12.57
CA ILE A 59 4.20 -12.25 -11.10
C ILE A 59 5.47 -12.84 -10.51
N GLN A 60 5.75 -14.12 -10.77
CA GLN A 60 6.93 -14.79 -10.23
C GLN A 60 8.22 -14.07 -10.61
N TYR A 61 8.36 -13.67 -11.87
CA TYR A 61 9.55 -12.95 -12.35
C TYR A 61 9.78 -11.65 -11.57
N PHE A 62 8.74 -10.86 -11.33
CA PHE A 62 8.89 -9.59 -10.62
C PHE A 62 8.95 -9.76 -9.11
N GLU A 63 8.32 -10.76 -8.52
CA GLU A 63 8.47 -11.08 -7.09
C GLU A 63 9.91 -11.48 -6.75
N GLU A 64 10.58 -12.25 -7.61
CA GLU A 64 12.00 -12.61 -7.46
C GLU A 64 12.94 -11.42 -7.76
N LEU A 65 12.57 -10.56 -8.70
CA LEU A 65 13.42 -9.46 -9.15
C LEU A 65 13.38 -8.25 -8.21
N VAL A 66 12.21 -7.86 -7.71
CA VAL A 66 12.00 -6.61 -6.96
C VAL A 66 12.88 -6.50 -5.73
N PRO A 67 13.13 -7.55 -4.92
CA PRO A 67 14.07 -7.47 -3.80
C PRO A 67 15.49 -7.07 -4.21
N THR A 68 15.89 -7.34 -5.46
CA THR A 68 17.22 -7.04 -6.00
C THR A 68 17.28 -5.67 -6.69
N VAL A 69 16.15 -5.12 -7.10
CA VAL A 69 16.05 -3.87 -7.88
C VAL A 69 15.55 -2.73 -7.00
N LYS A 70 16.48 -2.00 -6.38
CA LYS A 70 16.18 -0.87 -5.48
C LYS A 70 15.39 0.29 -6.10
N SER A 71 15.20 0.29 -7.42
CA SER A 71 14.45 1.34 -8.12
C SER A 71 12.94 1.10 -8.15
N ILE A 72 12.46 -0.05 -7.67
CA ILE A 72 11.05 -0.41 -7.60
C ILE A 72 10.67 -0.55 -6.14
N ASP A 73 9.75 0.29 -5.66
CA ASP A 73 9.34 0.28 -4.26
C ASP A 73 8.27 -0.79 -3.98
N LYS A 74 7.38 -1.05 -4.95
CA LYS A 74 6.29 -2.04 -4.78
C LYS A 74 5.76 -2.56 -6.12
N VAL A 75 5.21 -3.77 -6.10
CA VAL A 75 4.51 -4.37 -7.24
C VAL A 75 3.03 -4.48 -6.90
N PHE A 76 2.16 -4.23 -7.86
CA PHE A 76 0.73 -4.48 -7.76
C PHE A 76 0.25 -5.31 -8.94
N ILE A 77 -0.82 -6.07 -8.73
CA ILE A 77 -1.45 -6.89 -9.76
C ILE A 77 -2.76 -6.25 -10.18
N TRP A 78 -2.88 -5.98 -11.48
CA TRP A 78 -4.11 -5.47 -12.08
C TRP A 78 -4.90 -6.60 -12.73
N ASN A 79 -6.11 -6.77 -12.29
CA ASN A 79 -7.06 -7.79 -12.80
C ASN A 79 -8.14 -7.20 -13.73
N GLY A 80 -7.91 -5.97 -14.24
CA GLY A 80 -8.87 -5.24 -15.07
C GLY A 80 -9.75 -4.26 -14.30
N ASP A 81 -9.71 -4.27 -12.96
CA ASP A 81 -10.49 -3.35 -12.13
C ASP A 81 -9.70 -2.08 -11.82
N ALA A 82 -10.28 -0.92 -12.14
CA ALA A 82 -9.69 0.39 -11.86
C ALA A 82 -9.59 0.72 -10.37
N GLN A 83 -10.29 0.00 -9.50
CA GLN A 83 -10.19 0.16 -8.05
C GLN A 83 -8.78 -0.05 -7.50
N ILE A 84 -7.91 -0.74 -8.25
CA ILE A 84 -6.49 -0.88 -7.87
C ILE A 84 -5.79 0.48 -7.76
N PHE A 85 -6.06 1.42 -8.68
CA PHE A 85 -5.45 2.75 -8.62
C PHE A 85 -5.92 3.53 -7.39
N PHE A 86 -7.19 3.41 -7.04
CA PHE A 86 -7.72 3.98 -5.81
C PHE A 86 -7.03 3.39 -4.57
N ALA A 87 -6.91 2.07 -4.50
CA ALA A 87 -6.24 1.37 -3.41
C ALA A 87 -4.76 1.78 -3.29
N ILE A 88 -4.04 1.90 -4.41
CA ILE A 88 -2.65 2.37 -4.44
C ILE A 88 -2.54 3.78 -3.85
N VAL A 89 -3.31 4.74 -4.36
CA VAL A 89 -3.28 6.13 -3.90
C VAL A 89 -3.61 6.21 -2.41
N LYS A 90 -4.68 5.53 -1.97
CA LYS A 90 -5.10 5.54 -0.57
C LYS A 90 -4.09 4.86 0.37
N SER A 91 -3.39 3.83 -0.08
CA SER A 91 -2.34 3.21 0.71
C SER A 91 -1.14 4.14 0.93
N ILE A 92 -0.82 4.98 -0.05
CA ILE A 92 0.22 6.01 0.07
C ILE A 92 -0.23 7.12 1.03
N GLU A 93 -1.46 7.63 0.85
CA GLU A 93 -2.03 8.64 1.73
C GLU A 93 -2.10 8.17 3.18
N ASP A 94 -2.55 6.94 3.43
CA ASP A 94 -2.64 6.37 4.77
C ASP A 94 -1.27 6.28 5.43
N ARG A 95 -0.27 5.78 4.70
CA ARG A 95 1.10 5.68 5.20
C ARG A 95 1.72 7.05 5.50
N ALA A 96 1.44 8.05 4.67
CA ALA A 96 1.96 9.41 4.84
C ALA A 96 1.32 10.15 6.03
N ASN A 97 0.03 9.92 6.28
CA ASN A 97 -0.75 10.70 7.24
C ASN A 97 -1.01 9.98 8.57
N VAL A 98 -0.71 8.69 8.70
CA VAL A 98 -1.06 7.87 9.86
C VAL A 98 -0.57 8.46 11.19
N ASP A 99 0.64 8.99 11.24
CA ASP A 99 1.21 9.58 12.48
C ASP A 99 0.40 10.80 12.95
N ASN A 100 -0.02 11.64 12.02
CA ASN A 100 -0.84 12.81 12.31
C ASN A 100 -2.28 12.39 12.66
N ASP A 101 -2.88 11.53 11.85
CA ASP A 101 -4.27 11.15 11.96
C ASP A 101 -4.55 10.32 13.23
N THR A 102 -3.59 9.50 13.68
CA THR A 102 -3.72 8.78 14.96
C THR A 102 -3.58 9.71 16.15
N LYS A 103 -2.59 10.60 16.15
CA LYS A 103 -2.31 11.47 17.31
C LYS A 103 -3.37 12.56 17.50
N ILE A 104 -3.84 13.16 16.41
CA ILE A 104 -4.79 14.28 16.46
C ILE A 104 -6.22 13.79 16.29
N GLY A 105 -6.47 12.92 15.33
CA GLY A 105 -7.80 12.44 14.98
C GLY A 105 -8.24 11.18 15.72
N LEU A 106 -7.35 10.58 16.55
CA LEU A 106 -7.58 9.29 17.23
C LEU A 106 -8.06 8.19 16.27
N VAL A 107 -7.61 8.27 15.02
CA VAL A 107 -8.04 7.37 13.96
C VAL A 107 -7.51 5.97 14.19
N ARG A 108 -8.35 4.98 13.96
CA ARG A 108 -8.00 3.55 14.12
C ARG A 108 -7.23 3.02 12.92
N ILE A 109 -6.50 1.92 13.14
CA ILE A 109 -5.65 1.27 12.14
C ILE A 109 -6.09 -0.17 11.91
N ILE A 110 -6.14 -0.54 10.65
CA ILE A 110 -6.22 -1.92 10.17
C ILE A 110 -4.83 -2.29 9.68
N LEU A 111 -4.18 -3.25 10.33
CA LEU A 111 -2.89 -3.78 9.90
C LEU A 111 -3.12 -5.03 9.05
N LEU A 112 -2.73 -4.96 7.78
CA LEU A 112 -2.69 -6.09 6.86
C LEU A 112 -1.25 -6.59 6.76
N VAL A 113 -1.02 -7.87 7.05
CA VAL A 113 0.29 -8.54 6.88
C VAL A 113 0.17 -9.56 5.76
N GLU A 114 0.81 -9.27 4.62
CA GLU A 114 0.75 -10.07 3.41
C GLU A 114 1.93 -9.72 2.51
N ASP A 115 2.74 -10.69 2.12
CA ASP A 115 3.94 -10.49 1.28
C ASP A 115 3.67 -10.70 -0.21
N SER A 116 2.68 -11.52 -0.56
CA SER A 116 2.33 -11.80 -1.96
C SER A 116 1.66 -10.60 -2.64
N ALA A 117 2.25 -10.14 -3.76
CA ALA A 117 1.71 -9.04 -4.55
C ALA A 117 0.28 -9.34 -5.06
N GLN A 118 -0.01 -10.59 -5.36
CA GLN A 118 -1.33 -11.02 -5.81
C GLN A 118 -2.39 -10.81 -4.73
N TYR A 119 -2.09 -11.21 -3.49
CA TYR A 119 -3.07 -11.17 -2.41
C TYR A 119 -3.21 -9.78 -1.81
N TYR A 120 -2.11 -9.06 -1.50
CA TYR A 120 -2.27 -7.71 -0.95
C TYR A 120 -2.90 -6.74 -1.96
N SER A 121 -2.67 -6.91 -3.27
CA SER A 121 -3.37 -6.08 -4.28
C SER A 121 -4.87 -6.28 -4.21
N LYS A 122 -5.35 -7.51 -4.05
CA LYS A 122 -6.76 -7.85 -3.92
C LYS A 122 -7.33 -7.37 -2.58
N TYR A 123 -6.64 -7.66 -1.47
CA TYR A 123 -7.13 -7.32 -0.14
C TYR A 123 -7.20 -5.82 0.08
N LEU A 124 -6.25 -5.04 -0.41
CA LEU A 124 -6.30 -3.59 -0.32
C LEU A 124 -7.51 -3.02 -1.06
N GLN A 125 -7.82 -3.52 -2.26
CA GLN A 125 -9.03 -3.11 -3.00
C GLN A 125 -10.30 -3.39 -2.19
N ILE A 126 -10.43 -4.58 -1.63
CA ILE A 126 -11.59 -4.99 -0.81
C ILE A 126 -11.69 -4.13 0.45
N LEU A 127 -10.61 -3.98 1.19
CA LEU A 127 -10.59 -3.23 2.44
C LEU A 127 -10.92 -1.75 2.22
N TYR A 128 -10.34 -1.12 1.19
CA TYR A 128 -10.67 0.26 0.86
C TYR A 128 -12.12 0.41 0.39
N SER A 129 -12.63 -0.53 -0.40
CA SER A 129 -14.04 -0.51 -0.82
C SER A 129 -14.98 -0.57 0.39
N ILE A 130 -14.72 -1.45 1.36
CA ILE A 130 -15.53 -1.58 2.58
C ILE A 130 -15.44 -0.30 3.43
N VAL A 131 -14.23 0.16 3.73
CA VAL A 131 -14.01 1.32 4.59
C VAL A 131 -14.63 2.59 4.00
N PHE A 132 -14.48 2.82 2.70
CA PHE A 132 -15.08 3.97 2.04
C PHE A 132 -16.59 3.84 1.85
N GLY A 133 -17.09 2.63 1.58
CA GLY A 133 -18.53 2.36 1.51
C GLY A 133 -19.24 2.69 2.83
N GLN A 134 -18.65 2.32 3.96
CA GLN A 134 -19.17 2.69 5.29
C GLN A 134 -19.19 4.20 5.51
N VAL A 135 -18.11 4.91 5.13
CA VAL A 135 -18.07 6.38 5.25
C VAL A 135 -19.14 7.04 4.40
N GLN A 136 -19.32 6.58 3.15
CA GLN A 136 -20.35 7.14 2.24
C GLN A 136 -21.77 6.96 2.79
N GLN A 137 -22.08 5.84 3.43
CA GLN A 137 -23.37 5.61 4.06
C GLN A 137 -23.65 6.56 5.23
N LEU A 138 -22.61 7.03 5.90
CA LEU A 138 -22.71 7.93 7.05
C LEU A 138 -22.67 9.44 6.64
N LEU A 139 -22.33 9.77 5.39
CA LEU A 139 -22.25 11.15 4.92
C LEU A 139 -23.60 11.89 4.89
N PRO A 140 -24.73 11.27 4.50
CA PRO A 140 -26.02 11.97 4.46
C PRO A 140 -26.47 12.51 5.82
N GLU A 141 -26.01 11.92 6.92
CA GLU A 141 -26.39 12.36 8.28
C GLU A 141 -25.62 13.61 8.75
N VAL A 142 -24.57 14.01 8.03
CA VAL A 142 -23.61 15.07 8.46
C VAL A 142 -23.61 16.27 7.50
N GLU A 143 -24.54 16.34 6.55
CA GLU A 143 -24.53 17.33 5.48
C GLU A 143 -24.78 18.79 5.92
N LYS A 144 -23.87 19.37 6.72
CA LYS A 144 -23.95 20.83 6.96
C LYS A 144 -22.85 21.65 6.28
N ASN A 145 -21.67 21.06 5.99
CA ASN A 145 -20.63 21.79 5.30
C ASN A 145 -19.56 20.86 4.70
N GLU A 146 -18.81 21.34 3.70
CA GLU A 146 -17.73 20.60 3.04
C GLU A 146 -16.58 20.21 3.97
N LEU A 147 -16.30 21.01 4.99
CA LEU A 147 -15.25 20.75 5.98
C LEU A 147 -15.58 19.52 6.83
N ASP A 148 -16.86 19.36 7.21
CA ASP A 148 -17.31 18.20 7.99
C ASP A 148 -17.25 16.93 7.18
N LYS A 149 -17.55 16.99 5.87
CA LYS A 149 -17.37 15.86 4.94
C LYS A 149 -15.88 15.43 4.86
N ILE A 150 -14.99 16.40 4.68
CA ILE A 150 -13.54 16.14 4.63
C ILE A 150 -13.05 15.56 5.95
N ALA A 151 -13.46 16.11 7.10
CA ALA A 151 -13.10 15.61 8.41
C ALA A 151 -13.56 14.16 8.61
N LYS A 152 -14.81 13.84 8.20
CA LYS A 152 -15.35 12.48 8.29
C LYS A 152 -14.66 11.51 7.35
N MET A 153 -14.31 11.92 6.14
CA MET A 153 -13.50 11.10 5.22
C MET A 153 -12.10 10.81 5.76
N ARG A 154 -11.51 11.73 6.53
CA ARG A 154 -10.21 11.55 7.19
C ARG A 154 -10.28 10.69 8.44
N SER A 155 -11.41 10.66 9.15
CA SER A 155 -11.60 9.88 10.37
C SER A 155 -11.79 8.38 10.15
N ARG A 156 -11.82 7.92 8.90
CA ARG A 156 -11.88 6.50 8.57
C ARG A 156 -10.64 5.74 9.06
N PRO A 157 -10.77 4.45 9.38
CA PRO A 157 -9.61 3.62 9.69
C PRO A 157 -8.56 3.68 8.58
N LYS A 158 -7.28 3.78 8.98
CA LYS A 158 -6.13 3.70 8.07
C LYS A 158 -5.75 2.26 7.83
N ILE A 159 -5.39 1.92 6.59
CA ILE A 159 -4.94 0.58 6.24
C ILE A 159 -3.43 0.62 6.04
N LEU A 160 -2.69 -0.08 6.90
CA LEU A 160 -1.24 -0.22 6.78
C LEU A 160 -0.90 -1.63 6.34
N LEU A 161 -0.03 -1.74 5.33
CA LEU A 161 0.48 -3.01 4.81
C LEU A 161 1.89 -3.25 5.33
N ALA A 162 2.10 -4.38 5.99
CA ALA A 162 3.39 -4.98 6.27
C ALA A 162 3.63 -6.18 5.32
N ARG A 163 4.87 -6.37 4.87
CA ARG A 163 5.22 -7.45 3.93
C ARG A 163 6.16 -8.48 4.52
N ASN A 164 6.62 -8.27 5.74
CA ASN A 164 7.46 -9.18 6.49
C ASN A 164 7.15 -9.05 7.99
N TYR A 165 7.73 -9.94 8.77
CA TYR A 165 7.51 -10.03 10.21
C TYR A 165 8.00 -8.77 10.94
N GLU A 166 9.15 -8.25 10.58
CA GLU A 166 9.81 -7.11 11.21
C GLU A 166 8.98 -5.84 11.02
N ASP A 167 8.49 -5.60 9.81
CA ASP A 167 7.58 -4.49 9.50
C ASP A 167 6.27 -4.61 10.28
N ALA A 168 5.71 -5.83 10.38
CA ALA A 168 4.48 -6.07 11.12
C ALA A 168 4.64 -5.74 12.61
N ILE A 169 5.73 -6.21 13.23
CA ILE A 169 6.08 -5.90 14.63
C ILE A 169 6.31 -4.39 14.82
N TYR A 170 7.04 -3.75 13.92
CA TYR A 170 7.31 -2.32 14.00
C TYR A 170 6.02 -1.50 13.95
N ILE A 171 5.15 -1.76 12.97
CA ILE A 171 3.87 -1.06 12.81
C ILE A 171 2.96 -1.32 14.02
N PHE A 172 2.86 -2.57 14.46
CA PHE A 172 2.06 -2.93 15.61
C PHE A 172 2.51 -2.18 16.87
N ASN A 173 3.81 -2.24 17.22
CA ASN A 173 4.33 -1.59 18.42
C ASN A 173 4.16 -0.08 18.40
N LYS A 174 4.32 0.53 17.22
CA LYS A 174 4.17 1.98 17.05
C LYS A 174 2.73 2.45 17.22
N TYR A 175 1.76 1.63 16.82
CA TYR A 175 0.35 2.04 16.75
C TYR A 175 -0.61 1.14 17.53
N LYS A 176 -0.13 0.33 18.47
CA LYS A 176 -0.96 -0.65 19.20
C LYS A 176 -2.19 -0.03 19.85
N ASP A 177 -2.09 1.18 20.40
CA ASP A 177 -3.19 1.88 21.09
C ASP A 177 -4.30 2.34 20.11
N PHE A 178 -4.00 2.38 18.84
CA PHE A 178 -4.92 2.76 17.75
C PHE A 178 -5.37 1.55 16.92
N MET A 179 -4.89 0.35 17.26
CA MET A 179 -5.19 -0.84 16.46
C MET A 179 -6.70 -1.19 16.52
N LEU A 180 -7.34 -1.26 15.36
CA LEU A 180 -8.72 -1.75 15.22
C LEU A 180 -8.73 -3.25 15.03
N CYS A 181 -7.94 -3.74 14.08
CA CYS A 181 -7.76 -5.16 13.84
C CYS A 181 -6.43 -5.45 13.12
N VAL A 182 -6.04 -6.71 13.18
CA VAL A 182 -4.91 -7.27 12.47
C VAL A 182 -5.41 -8.40 11.57
N ILE A 183 -5.08 -8.32 10.29
CA ILE A 183 -5.33 -9.36 9.28
C ILE A 183 -3.96 -9.85 8.85
N SER A 184 -3.69 -11.14 9.03
CA SER A 184 -2.36 -11.68 8.75
C SER A 184 -2.48 -12.96 7.95
N ASP A 185 -1.65 -13.07 6.92
CA ASP A 185 -1.34 -14.39 6.36
C ASP A 185 -0.61 -15.25 7.40
N VAL A 186 -0.51 -16.54 7.15
CA VAL A 186 0.15 -17.51 8.02
C VAL A 186 1.63 -17.67 7.68
N GLU A 187 1.96 -17.61 6.39
CA GLU A 187 3.30 -17.85 5.87
C GLU A 187 3.82 -16.61 5.15
N PHE A 188 4.85 -15.98 5.70
CA PHE A 188 5.54 -14.84 5.09
C PHE A 188 6.98 -14.71 5.61
N GLU A 189 7.72 -13.76 5.01
CA GLU A 189 9.14 -13.57 5.31
C GLU A 189 9.37 -13.10 6.76
N ARG A 190 10.35 -13.77 7.41
CA ARG A 190 10.93 -13.41 8.70
C ARG A 190 12.43 -13.61 8.66
N GLU A 191 13.21 -12.61 9.08
CA GLU A 191 14.68 -12.65 9.07
C GLU A 191 15.27 -13.04 7.70
N GLY A 192 14.64 -12.54 6.60
CA GLY A 192 15.06 -12.82 5.22
C GLY A 192 14.72 -14.22 4.70
N LYS A 193 13.89 -14.99 5.41
CA LYS A 193 13.47 -16.35 5.02
C LYS A 193 11.97 -16.53 5.22
N ILE A 194 11.36 -17.35 4.36
CA ILE A 194 9.94 -17.71 4.52
C ILE A 194 9.77 -18.58 5.79
N ASP A 195 8.96 -18.10 6.73
CA ASP A 195 8.55 -18.84 7.94
C ASP A 195 7.07 -19.24 7.82
N LYS A 196 6.82 -20.56 7.71
CA LYS A 196 5.46 -21.14 7.60
C LYS A 196 4.56 -20.87 8.80
N LYS A 197 5.08 -20.33 9.87
CA LYS A 197 4.36 -20.00 11.11
C LYS A 197 4.51 -18.54 11.53
N ALA A 198 5.00 -17.68 10.63
CA ALA A 198 5.22 -16.27 10.91
C ALA A 198 3.95 -15.58 11.43
N GLY A 199 2.81 -15.79 10.78
CA GLY A 199 1.53 -15.23 11.19
C GLY A 199 1.06 -15.73 12.55
N ILE A 200 1.23 -17.01 12.85
CA ILE A 200 0.89 -17.58 14.17
C ILE A 200 1.75 -16.91 15.26
N ARG A 201 3.07 -16.77 15.02
CA ARG A 201 3.99 -16.11 15.95
C ARG A 201 3.60 -14.64 16.15
N PHE A 202 3.28 -13.96 15.06
CA PHE A 202 2.88 -12.57 15.08
C PHE A 202 1.57 -12.37 15.88
N ILE A 203 0.53 -13.18 15.63
CA ILE A 203 -0.73 -13.08 16.38
C ILE A 203 -0.54 -13.41 17.86
N ASN A 204 0.32 -14.38 18.22
CA ASN A 204 0.65 -14.65 19.61
C ASN A 204 1.37 -13.46 20.25
N TYR A 205 2.29 -12.81 19.54
CA TYR A 205 2.92 -11.58 19.98
C TYR A 205 1.88 -10.46 20.21
N VAL A 206 1.00 -10.22 19.26
CA VAL A 206 -0.09 -9.25 19.37
C VAL A 206 -0.93 -9.52 20.63
N LYS A 207 -1.40 -10.76 20.81
CA LYS A 207 -2.22 -11.15 21.98
C LYS A 207 -1.50 -10.94 23.31
N SER A 208 -0.19 -11.16 23.38
CA SER A 208 0.57 -10.96 24.62
C SER A 208 0.81 -9.49 24.98
N HIS A 209 0.61 -8.56 24.02
CA HIS A 209 0.87 -7.12 24.20
C HIS A 209 -0.40 -6.27 24.22
N ILE A 210 -1.54 -6.84 23.90
CA ILE A 210 -2.86 -6.21 24.06
C ILE A 210 -3.53 -6.92 25.24
N LEU A 211 -3.47 -6.32 26.41
CA LEU A 211 -4.27 -6.72 27.55
C LEU A 211 -5.72 -6.35 27.26
N ASN A 212 -6.56 -7.37 27.01
CA ASN A 212 -8.00 -7.28 26.80
C ASN A 212 -8.45 -6.68 25.44
N LEU A 213 -8.41 -7.49 24.41
CA LEU A 213 -9.38 -7.45 23.32
C LEU A 213 -10.34 -8.61 23.44
#